data_f26664f1a414c026f30751eba6af979b
#
_entry.id   f26664f1a414c026f30751eba6af979b
#
_cell.length_a   1.000
_cell.length_b   1.000
_cell.length_c   1.000
_cell.angle_alpha   90.00
_cell.angle_beta   90.00
_cell.angle_gamma   90.00
#
_symmetry.space_group_name_H-M   'P 1'
#
loop_
_entity.id
_entity.type
_entity.pdbx_description
1 polymer ?
#
loop_
_entity_poly.entity_id
_entity_poly.type
_entity_poly.pdbx_seq_one_letter_code
_entity_poly.pdbx_strand_id
1 'polypeptide(L)'
;GDKPIRSPYYINQADFVACHNPSYVVKGYKMVQDVKPGGIFMINCQWSDEELDHHMPAAAKKYIADNNIQLYTINAIDKAIEIGMGKRTNTILQSAFFKLANVMPIEEAVDFMKQAAKKSYGKKGDAVVEMNYKAIDAGVDAVHKVEVPASWSNPAADPAPKKLTGRPETVKMVEDLMNPISLMDGDSLPVSAFMGNPDGQFEHGAAAYEKRGTAVTVPTW
;
A
#
# COMPACT_ATOMS: atom_id res chain seq x y z
N GLY A 1 -5.86 -16.34 -16.33
CA GLY A 1 -5.28 -16.38 -17.67
C GLY A 1 -5.37 -17.78 -18.27
N ASP A 2 -5.17 -17.89 -19.58
CA ASP A 2 -5.34 -19.15 -20.33
C ASP A 2 -4.19 -20.14 -20.08
N LYS A 3 -3.10 -19.67 -19.49
CA LYS A 3 -1.94 -20.49 -19.18
C LYS A 3 -1.61 -20.44 -17.68
N PRO A 4 -1.22 -21.56 -17.06
CA PRO A 4 -0.79 -21.56 -15.67
C PRO A 4 0.52 -20.76 -15.50
N ILE A 5 0.61 -19.97 -14.43
CA ILE A 5 1.84 -19.28 -14.04
C ILE A 5 2.78 -20.33 -13.43
N ARG A 6 3.99 -20.46 -13.96
CA ARG A 6 4.97 -21.47 -13.53
C ARG A 6 6.28 -20.89 -13.02
N SER A 7 6.53 -19.61 -13.23
CA SER A 7 7.78 -18.95 -12.83
C SER A 7 7.55 -18.09 -11.60
N PRO A 8 8.39 -18.18 -10.55
CA PRO A 8 8.39 -17.23 -9.46
C PRO A 8 8.98 -15.90 -9.97
N TYR A 9 8.22 -14.82 -9.90
CA TYR A 9 8.68 -13.47 -10.22
C TYR A 9 7.83 -12.43 -9.48
N TYR A 10 8.41 -11.28 -9.23
CA TYR A 10 7.68 -10.13 -8.74
C TYR A 10 7.03 -9.37 -9.91
N ILE A 11 5.84 -8.83 -9.68
CA ILE A 11 5.15 -7.99 -10.65
C ILE A 11 5.73 -6.58 -10.51
N ASN A 12 6.23 -6.04 -11.63
CA ASN A 12 6.79 -4.70 -11.73
C ASN A 12 6.19 -3.87 -12.87
N GLN A 13 5.12 -4.36 -13.48
CA GLN A 13 4.35 -3.73 -14.56
C GLN A 13 2.87 -4.05 -14.36
N ALA A 14 2.34 -3.66 -13.22
CA ALA A 14 0.96 -3.94 -12.84
C ALA A 14 -0.03 -2.96 -13.51
N ASP A 15 -1.16 -3.46 -13.95
CA ASP A 15 -2.29 -2.61 -14.39
C ASP A 15 -2.92 -1.86 -13.23
N PHE A 16 -2.92 -2.49 -12.05
CA PHE A 16 -3.53 -1.99 -10.83
C PHE A 16 -2.69 -2.39 -9.62
N VAL A 17 -2.39 -1.42 -8.76
CA VAL A 17 -1.75 -1.63 -7.44
C VAL A 17 -2.61 -0.99 -6.36
N ALA A 18 -2.89 -1.73 -5.29
CA ALA A 18 -3.60 -1.24 -4.12
C ALA A 18 -2.70 -1.20 -2.89
N CYS A 19 -2.51 -0.02 -2.34
CA CYS A 19 -1.88 0.19 -1.04
C CYS A 19 -2.93 0.18 0.07
N HIS A 20 -3.05 -0.92 0.79
CA HIS A 20 -4.05 -1.07 1.85
C HIS A 20 -3.69 -0.35 3.16
N ASN A 21 -2.41 -0.02 3.37
CA ASN A 21 -1.94 0.71 4.54
C ASN A 21 -1.13 1.94 4.08
N PRO A 22 -1.58 3.17 4.38
CA PRO A 22 -0.95 4.38 3.90
C PRO A 22 0.48 4.57 4.41
N SER A 23 0.84 3.94 5.54
CA SER A 23 2.20 4.00 6.08
C SER A 23 3.26 3.45 5.12
N TYR A 24 2.90 2.54 4.22
CA TYR A 24 3.83 2.00 3.24
C TYR A 24 4.27 3.05 2.21
N VAL A 25 3.34 3.90 1.82
CA VAL A 25 3.66 5.03 0.92
C VAL A 25 4.54 6.05 1.64
N VAL A 26 4.15 6.45 2.86
CA VAL A 26 4.92 7.40 3.69
C VAL A 26 6.35 6.94 3.93
N LYS A 27 6.55 5.64 4.08
CA LYS A 27 7.88 5.03 4.23
C LYS A 27 8.71 4.98 2.94
N GLY A 28 8.11 5.32 1.81
CA GLY A 28 8.80 5.31 0.52
C GLY A 28 8.97 3.91 -0.09
N TYR A 29 8.14 2.93 0.28
CA TYR A 29 8.14 1.63 -0.40
C TYR A 29 7.82 1.81 -1.88
N LYS A 30 8.55 1.12 -2.76
CA LYS A 30 8.51 1.29 -4.22
C LYS A 30 7.28 0.69 -4.91
N MET A 31 6.15 0.54 -4.23
CA MET A 31 4.95 -0.06 -4.81
C MET A 31 4.26 0.81 -5.89
N VAL A 32 4.46 2.12 -5.85
CA VAL A 32 3.95 3.02 -6.90
C VAL A 32 4.67 2.77 -8.22
N GLN A 33 5.97 2.50 -8.17
CA GLN A 33 6.81 2.24 -9.33
C GLN A 33 6.52 0.87 -10.00
N ASP A 34 5.80 -0.01 -9.31
CA ASP A 34 5.33 -1.27 -9.89
C ASP A 34 4.11 -1.10 -10.81
N VAL A 35 3.49 0.08 -10.82
CA VAL A 35 2.38 0.39 -11.73
C VAL A 35 2.93 0.75 -13.10
N LYS A 36 2.46 0.10 -14.16
CA LYS A 36 2.82 0.46 -15.54
C LYS A 36 2.30 1.86 -15.92
N PRO A 37 2.94 2.56 -16.87
CA PRO A 37 2.43 3.83 -17.38
C PRO A 37 0.94 3.76 -17.77
N GLY A 38 0.14 4.74 -17.30
CA GLY A 38 -1.30 4.79 -17.50
C GLY A 38 -2.11 3.85 -16.61
N GLY A 39 -1.45 3.03 -15.77
CA GLY A 39 -2.11 2.14 -14.83
C GLY A 39 -2.74 2.85 -13.63
N ILE A 40 -3.27 2.10 -12.70
CA ILE A 40 -4.03 2.60 -11.54
C ILE A 40 -3.26 2.34 -10.26
N PHE A 41 -3.12 3.37 -9.42
CA PHE A 41 -2.70 3.25 -8.03
C PHE A 41 -3.82 3.68 -7.09
N MET A 42 -4.23 2.79 -6.20
CA MET A 42 -5.23 3.08 -5.17
C MET A 42 -4.62 3.00 -3.78
N ILE A 43 -4.88 4.00 -2.94
CA ILE A 43 -4.45 4.02 -1.54
C ILE A 43 -5.66 4.06 -0.59
N ASN A 44 -5.68 3.15 0.39
CA ASN A 44 -6.63 3.19 1.49
C ASN A 44 -6.11 4.13 2.58
N CYS A 45 -6.69 5.32 2.67
CA CYS A 45 -6.31 6.33 3.64
C CYS A 45 -7.52 7.19 4.03
N GLN A 46 -7.37 7.92 5.15
CA GLN A 46 -8.36 8.87 5.65
C GLN A 46 -7.98 10.33 5.27
N TRP A 47 -6.98 10.50 4.41
CA TRP A 47 -6.43 11.80 4.05
C TRP A 47 -7.32 12.55 3.04
N SER A 48 -7.41 13.86 3.20
CA SER A 48 -7.84 14.76 2.14
C SER A 48 -6.80 14.80 1.00
N ASP A 49 -7.14 15.43 -0.13
CA ASP A 49 -6.19 15.56 -1.25
C ASP A 49 -4.97 16.41 -0.86
N GLU A 50 -5.14 17.42 0.02
CA GLU A 50 -4.03 18.22 0.54
C GLU A 50 -3.14 17.39 1.50
N GLU A 51 -3.74 16.61 2.40
CA GLU A 51 -3.00 15.73 3.28
C GLU A 51 -2.28 14.63 2.49
N LEU A 52 -2.91 14.10 1.45
CA LEU A 52 -2.29 13.14 0.54
C LEU A 52 -1.05 13.75 -0.13
N ASP A 53 -1.16 14.98 -0.65
CA ASP A 53 0.00 15.70 -1.21
C ASP A 53 1.11 15.84 -0.17
N HIS A 54 0.78 16.16 1.06
CA HIS A 54 1.78 16.30 2.13
C HIS A 54 2.49 14.98 2.48
N HIS A 55 1.76 13.86 2.45
CA HIS A 55 2.27 12.56 2.86
C HIS A 55 2.97 11.76 1.75
N MET A 56 2.72 12.10 0.49
CA MET A 56 3.32 11.39 -0.65
C MET A 56 4.78 11.78 -0.84
N PRO A 57 5.72 10.82 -0.87
CA PRO A 57 7.13 11.09 -1.16
C PRO A 57 7.34 11.68 -2.55
N ALA A 58 8.36 12.54 -2.69
CA ALA A 58 8.70 13.20 -3.95
C ALA A 58 8.89 12.22 -5.10
N ALA A 59 9.57 11.10 -4.86
CA ALA A 59 9.78 10.06 -5.87
C ALA A 59 8.46 9.44 -6.36
N ALA A 60 7.50 9.20 -5.47
CA ALA A 60 6.19 8.67 -5.81
C ALA A 60 5.36 9.70 -6.60
N LYS A 61 5.33 10.95 -6.16
CA LYS A 61 4.68 12.06 -6.87
C LYS A 61 5.18 12.17 -8.31
N LYS A 62 6.50 12.24 -8.46
CA LYS A 62 7.13 12.35 -9.78
C LYS A 62 6.78 11.17 -10.67
N TYR A 63 6.85 9.95 -10.16
CA TYR A 63 6.49 8.76 -10.94
C TYR A 63 5.03 8.79 -11.41
N ILE A 64 4.10 9.17 -10.53
CA ILE A 64 2.67 9.28 -10.84
C ILE A 64 2.46 10.29 -11.98
N ALA A 65 3.05 11.48 -11.88
CA ALA A 65 2.90 12.53 -12.86
C ALA A 65 3.54 12.16 -14.23
N ASP A 66 4.79 11.69 -14.20
CA ASP A 66 5.55 11.39 -15.42
C ASP A 66 4.99 10.20 -16.21
N ASN A 67 4.34 9.26 -15.53
CA ASN A 67 3.78 8.04 -16.12
C ASN A 67 2.25 8.07 -16.28
N ASN A 68 1.62 9.22 -16.05
CA ASN A 68 0.15 9.37 -16.13
C ASN A 68 -0.62 8.31 -15.32
N ILE A 69 -0.13 8.00 -14.12
CA ILE A 69 -0.78 7.02 -13.25
C ILE A 69 -2.12 7.60 -12.76
N GLN A 70 -3.18 6.84 -12.88
CA GLN A 70 -4.47 7.19 -12.36
C GLN A 70 -4.49 6.95 -10.85
N LEU A 71 -4.55 8.04 -10.08
CA LEU A 71 -4.50 7.98 -8.61
C LEU A 71 -5.91 7.97 -8.03
N TYR A 72 -6.14 7.04 -7.11
CA TYR A 72 -7.40 6.93 -6.37
C TYR A 72 -7.14 6.79 -4.88
N THR A 73 -8.05 7.34 -4.07
CA THR A 73 -8.12 7.09 -2.63
C THR A 73 -9.44 6.41 -2.27
N ILE A 74 -9.43 5.72 -1.14
CA ILE A 74 -10.63 5.17 -0.52
C ILE A 74 -10.45 5.21 1.00
N ASN A 75 -11.46 5.70 1.72
CA ASN A 75 -11.50 5.62 3.18
C ASN A 75 -12.33 4.41 3.62
N ALA A 76 -11.77 3.22 3.44
CA ALA A 76 -12.44 1.98 3.81
C ALA A 76 -12.55 1.78 5.33
N ILE A 77 -11.71 2.45 6.12
CA ILE A 77 -11.71 2.32 7.58
C ILE A 77 -12.98 2.93 8.16
N ASP A 78 -13.27 4.19 7.84
CA ASP A 78 -14.46 4.87 8.35
C ASP A 78 -15.73 4.24 7.80
N LYS A 79 -15.72 3.83 6.52
CA LYS A 79 -16.85 3.09 5.94
C LYS A 79 -17.12 1.77 6.65
N ALA A 80 -16.09 1.02 7.02
CA ALA A 80 -16.26 -0.22 7.79
C ALA A 80 -16.85 0.06 9.19
N ILE A 81 -16.42 1.13 9.84
CA ILE A 81 -16.96 1.55 11.15
C ILE A 81 -18.42 1.97 11.02
N GLU A 82 -18.78 2.80 10.04
CA GLU A 82 -20.16 3.25 9.77
C GLU A 82 -21.13 2.08 9.56
N ILE A 83 -20.68 1.03 8.86
CA ILE A 83 -21.48 -0.15 8.56
C ILE A 83 -21.59 -1.09 9.79
N GLY A 84 -20.73 -0.94 10.81
CA GLY A 84 -20.66 -1.81 11.96
C GLY A 84 -19.69 -2.99 11.82
N MET A 85 -18.81 -2.95 10.81
CA MET A 85 -17.79 -3.99 10.57
C MET A 85 -16.50 -3.76 11.38
N GLY A 86 -16.40 -2.69 12.17
CA GLY A 86 -15.20 -2.31 12.89
C GLY A 86 -14.04 -2.04 11.94
N LYS A 87 -12.92 -2.72 12.10
CA LYS A 87 -11.71 -2.53 11.26
C LYS A 87 -11.65 -3.48 10.05
N ARG A 88 -12.72 -4.18 9.72
CA ARG A 88 -12.74 -5.17 8.61
C ARG A 88 -13.02 -4.48 7.28
N THR A 89 -11.98 -4.10 6.59
CA THR A 89 -12.02 -3.33 5.33
C THR A 89 -11.92 -4.19 4.07
N ASN A 90 -11.60 -5.48 4.21
CA ASN A 90 -11.28 -6.36 3.09
C ASN A 90 -12.38 -6.44 2.01
N THR A 91 -13.65 -6.54 2.40
CA THR A 91 -14.77 -6.61 1.45
C THR A 91 -14.95 -5.29 0.69
N ILE A 92 -14.79 -4.15 1.38
CA ILE A 92 -14.85 -2.81 0.78
C ILE A 92 -13.72 -2.65 -0.26
N LEU A 93 -12.49 -3.00 0.12
CA LEU A 93 -11.32 -2.89 -0.77
C LEU A 93 -11.41 -3.84 -1.97
N GLN A 94 -11.95 -5.05 -1.78
CA GLN A 94 -12.18 -5.98 -2.88
C GLN A 94 -13.20 -5.43 -3.89
N SER A 95 -14.27 -4.82 -3.41
CA SER A 95 -15.27 -4.19 -4.26
C SER A 95 -14.70 -3.00 -5.02
N ALA A 96 -13.91 -2.15 -4.37
CA ALA A 96 -13.18 -1.06 -5.00
C ALA A 96 -12.23 -1.57 -6.10
N PHE A 97 -11.55 -2.70 -5.87
CA PHE A 97 -10.72 -3.34 -6.88
C PHE A 97 -11.53 -3.68 -8.14
N PHE A 98 -12.66 -4.37 -8.01
CA PHE A 98 -13.49 -4.72 -9.17
C PHE A 98 -13.99 -3.48 -9.92
N LYS A 99 -14.31 -2.41 -9.20
CA LYS A 99 -14.71 -1.13 -9.78
C LYS A 99 -13.62 -0.51 -10.64
N LEU A 100 -12.38 -0.52 -10.15
CA LEU A 100 -11.27 0.18 -10.79
C LEU A 100 -10.51 -0.67 -11.80
N ALA A 101 -10.27 -1.94 -11.50
CA ALA A 101 -9.48 -2.82 -12.35
C ALA A 101 -10.25 -3.28 -13.61
N ASN A 102 -11.57 -3.12 -13.63
CA ASN A 102 -12.44 -3.40 -14.78
C ASN A 102 -12.19 -4.78 -15.42
N VAL A 103 -11.96 -5.80 -14.58
CA VAL A 103 -11.70 -7.18 -15.03
C VAL A 103 -12.96 -7.91 -15.46
N MET A 104 -14.12 -7.40 -15.08
CA MET A 104 -15.46 -7.83 -15.49
C MET A 104 -16.46 -6.68 -15.28
N PRO A 105 -17.69 -6.72 -15.87
CA PRO A 105 -18.73 -5.76 -15.58
C PRO A 105 -18.98 -5.62 -14.07
N ILE A 106 -19.05 -4.39 -13.57
CA ILE A 106 -19.13 -4.14 -12.11
C ILE A 106 -20.41 -4.74 -11.49
N GLU A 107 -21.52 -4.72 -12.23
CA GLU A 107 -22.79 -5.30 -11.79
C GLU A 107 -22.66 -6.80 -11.55
N GLU A 108 -21.99 -7.51 -12.45
CA GLU A 108 -21.72 -8.95 -12.30
C GLU A 108 -20.79 -9.22 -11.11
N ALA A 109 -19.74 -8.41 -10.97
CA ALA A 109 -18.80 -8.53 -9.85
C ALA A 109 -19.50 -8.35 -8.50
N VAL A 110 -20.37 -7.33 -8.38
CA VAL A 110 -21.17 -7.06 -7.18
C VAL A 110 -22.11 -8.22 -6.88
N ASP A 111 -22.79 -8.77 -7.90
CA ASP A 111 -23.68 -9.91 -7.71
C ASP A 111 -22.92 -11.15 -7.22
N PHE A 112 -21.79 -11.50 -7.85
CA PHE A 112 -20.94 -12.61 -7.40
C PHE A 112 -20.42 -12.40 -5.99
N MET A 113 -20.01 -11.20 -5.63
CA MET A 113 -19.54 -10.89 -4.27
C MET A 113 -20.69 -11.05 -3.26
N LYS A 114 -21.89 -10.59 -3.56
CA LYS A 114 -23.09 -10.75 -2.71
C LYS A 114 -23.46 -12.21 -2.54
N GLN A 115 -23.46 -13.00 -3.60
CA GLN A 115 -23.68 -14.45 -3.55
C GLN A 115 -22.62 -15.16 -2.67
N ALA A 116 -21.35 -14.82 -2.85
CA ALA A 116 -20.26 -15.37 -2.05
C ALA A 116 -20.36 -14.99 -0.56
N ALA A 117 -20.74 -13.74 -0.27
CA ALA A 117 -21.01 -13.28 1.10
C ALA A 117 -22.16 -14.06 1.74
N LYS A 118 -23.28 -14.26 1.03
CA LYS A 118 -24.41 -15.05 1.49
C LYS A 118 -24.00 -16.50 1.79
N LYS A 119 -23.24 -17.12 0.90
CA LYS A 119 -22.72 -18.48 1.09
C LYS A 119 -21.81 -18.59 2.31
N SER A 120 -20.93 -17.62 2.52
CA SER A 120 -19.92 -17.64 3.58
C SER A 120 -20.49 -17.26 4.95
N TYR A 121 -21.43 -16.33 4.99
CA TYR A 121 -21.91 -15.73 6.23
C TYR A 121 -23.38 -16.05 6.55
N GLY A 122 -24.13 -16.73 5.68
CA GLY A 122 -25.53 -17.04 5.90
C GLY A 122 -25.81 -17.79 7.21
N LYS A 123 -24.90 -18.67 7.62
CA LYS A 123 -25.00 -19.38 8.91
C LYS A 123 -24.81 -18.48 10.14
N LYS A 124 -24.29 -17.25 9.95
CA LYS A 124 -24.08 -16.28 11.05
C LYS A 124 -25.26 -15.33 11.24
N GLY A 125 -26.29 -15.48 10.43
CA GLY A 125 -27.52 -14.70 10.46
C GLY A 125 -27.57 -13.59 9.39
N ASP A 126 -28.80 -13.20 9.07
CA ASP A 126 -29.07 -12.24 7.97
C ASP A 126 -28.46 -10.85 8.21
N ALA A 127 -28.35 -10.42 9.46
CA ALA A 127 -27.71 -9.15 9.80
C ALA A 127 -26.24 -9.09 9.38
N VAL A 128 -25.51 -10.21 9.47
CA VAL A 128 -24.10 -10.29 9.05
C VAL A 128 -24.00 -10.29 7.53
N VAL A 129 -24.92 -10.97 6.85
CA VAL A 129 -25.00 -10.96 5.37
C VAL A 129 -25.26 -9.55 4.87
N GLU A 130 -26.23 -8.85 5.45
CA GLU A 130 -26.61 -7.50 5.08
C GLU A 130 -25.48 -6.48 5.32
N MET A 131 -24.72 -6.60 6.40
CA MET A 131 -23.52 -5.79 6.60
C MET A 131 -22.50 -5.99 5.48
N ASN A 132 -22.30 -7.23 5.03
CA ASN A 132 -21.38 -7.50 3.93
C ASN A 132 -21.91 -6.94 2.59
N TYR A 133 -23.21 -6.97 2.36
CA TYR A 133 -23.81 -6.33 1.17
C TYR A 133 -23.57 -4.82 1.17
N LYS A 134 -23.81 -4.15 2.29
CA LYS A 134 -23.50 -2.73 2.46
C LYS A 134 -22.03 -2.41 2.23
N ALA A 135 -21.14 -3.29 2.70
CA ALA A 135 -19.69 -3.13 2.50
C ALA A 135 -19.29 -3.27 1.02
N ILE A 136 -19.94 -4.18 0.27
CA ILE A 136 -19.72 -4.34 -1.17
C ILE A 136 -20.16 -3.07 -1.91
N ASP A 137 -21.36 -2.59 -1.63
CA ASP A 137 -21.89 -1.38 -2.27
C ASP A 137 -21.05 -0.15 -1.90
N ALA A 138 -20.68 0.01 -0.62
CA ALA A 138 -19.81 1.10 -0.17
C ALA A 138 -18.45 1.11 -0.85
N GLY A 139 -17.86 -0.06 -1.15
CA GLY A 139 -16.57 -0.12 -1.85
C GLY A 139 -16.65 0.35 -3.30
N VAL A 140 -17.80 0.16 -3.96
CA VAL A 140 -18.04 0.71 -5.30
C VAL A 140 -18.17 2.24 -5.24
N ASP A 141 -18.88 2.76 -4.24
CA ASP A 141 -19.27 4.18 -4.21
C ASP A 141 -18.21 5.08 -3.56
N ALA A 142 -17.39 4.55 -2.64
CA ALA A 142 -16.45 5.34 -1.85
C ALA A 142 -15.11 5.62 -2.54
N VAL A 143 -14.91 5.14 -3.75
CA VAL A 143 -13.68 5.38 -4.52
C VAL A 143 -13.64 6.85 -4.97
N HIS A 144 -12.58 7.56 -4.60
CA HIS A 144 -12.35 8.96 -4.99
C HIS A 144 -11.17 9.04 -5.96
N LYS A 145 -11.39 9.65 -7.12
CA LYS A 145 -10.31 9.94 -8.08
C LYS A 145 -9.61 11.23 -7.69
N VAL A 146 -8.31 11.16 -7.52
CA VAL A 146 -7.48 12.32 -7.18
C VAL A 146 -6.98 12.99 -8.45
N GLU A 147 -7.19 14.28 -8.56
CA GLU A 147 -6.60 15.08 -9.63
C GLU A 147 -5.11 15.32 -9.32
N VAL A 148 -4.23 14.73 -10.13
CA VAL A 148 -2.78 14.84 -9.92
C VAL A 148 -2.31 16.28 -10.20
N PRO A 149 -1.74 16.99 -9.20
CA PRO A 149 -1.29 18.36 -9.40
C PRO A 149 -0.13 18.44 -10.41
N ALA A 150 -0.12 19.45 -11.25
CA ALA A 150 0.97 19.67 -12.21
C ALA A 150 2.35 19.84 -11.53
N SER A 151 2.38 20.32 -10.29
CA SER A 151 3.58 20.44 -9.45
C SER A 151 4.28 19.10 -9.18
N TRP A 152 3.56 17.97 -9.28
CA TRP A 152 4.14 16.64 -9.04
C TRP A 152 5.14 16.21 -10.10
N SER A 153 5.16 16.83 -11.28
CA SER A 153 6.22 16.58 -12.27
C SER A 153 7.59 17.10 -11.81
N ASN A 154 7.59 18.10 -10.91
CA ASN A 154 8.81 18.62 -10.30
C ASN A 154 8.58 18.90 -8.80
N PRO A 155 8.37 17.85 -7.99
CA PRO A 155 8.02 17.99 -6.59
C PRO A 155 9.20 18.53 -5.78
N ALA A 156 8.91 19.23 -4.68
CA ALA A 156 9.93 19.58 -3.70
C ALA A 156 10.59 18.31 -3.14
N ALA A 157 11.88 18.38 -2.85
CA ALA A 157 12.61 17.27 -2.25
C ALA A 157 12.03 16.90 -0.89
N ASP A 158 12.01 15.61 -0.60
CA ASP A 158 11.62 15.12 0.72
C ASP A 158 12.57 15.67 1.79
N PRO A 159 12.08 15.83 3.04
CA PRO A 159 12.94 16.19 4.16
C PRO A 159 14.10 15.19 4.31
N ALA A 160 15.28 15.70 4.62
CA ALA A 160 16.44 14.82 4.86
C ALA A 160 16.12 13.81 5.98
N PRO A 161 16.51 12.54 5.82
CA PRO A 161 16.30 11.54 6.84
C PRO A 161 16.99 11.94 8.15
N LYS A 162 16.35 11.61 9.28
CA LYS A 162 16.95 11.87 10.59
C LYS A 162 18.29 11.14 10.71
N LYS A 163 19.32 11.86 11.14
CA LYS A 163 20.63 11.27 11.41
C LYS A 163 20.49 10.21 12.50
N LEU A 164 20.96 9.01 12.21
CA LEU A 164 20.99 7.93 13.19
C LEU A 164 22.06 8.19 14.25
N THR A 165 21.81 7.73 15.46
CA THR A 165 22.74 7.82 16.60
C THR A 165 22.90 6.44 17.22
N GLY A 166 24.10 6.09 17.63
CA GLY A 166 24.43 4.80 18.22
C GLY A 166 25.88 4.42 17.99
N ARG A 167 26.20 3.14 18.15
CA ARG A 167 27.53 2.60 17.83
C ARG A 167 27.79 2.77 16.33
N PRO A 168 28.99 3.27 15.94
CA PRO A 168 29.29 3.54 14.53
C PRO A 168 29.08 2.34 13.61
N GLU A 169 29.49 1.15 14.05
CA GLU A 169 29.36 -0.09 13.28
C GLU A 169 27.88 -0.44 13.03
N THR A 170 27.05 -0.33 14.07
CA THR A 170 25.62 -0.58 13.99
C THR A 170 24.94 0.43 13.07
N VAL A 171 25.23 1.73 13.23
CA VAL A 171 24.68 2.79 12.38
C VAL A 171 25.07 2.55 10.93
N LYS A 172 26.34 2.24 10.65
CA LYS A 172 26.82 1.95 9.30
C LYS A 172 26.06 0.78 8.67
N MET A 173 25.89 -0.32 9.38
CA MET A 173 25.16 -1.48 8.89
C MET A 173 23.68 -1.14 8.61
N VAL A 174 23.08 -0.33 9.49
CA VAL A 174 21.68 0.10 9.31
C VAL A 174 21.53 0.95 8.05
N GLU A 175 22.42 1.92 7.85
CA GLU A 175 22.36 2.81 6.70
C GLU A 175 22.70 2.09 5.39
N ASP A 176 23.72 1.24 5.39
CA ASP A 176 24.24 0.59 4.18
C ASP A 176 23.42 -0.66 3.76
N LEU A 177 22.81 -1.38 4.70
CA LEU A 177 22.11 -2.64 4.44
C LEU A 177 20.63 -2.61 4.85
N MET A 178 20.34 -2.34 6.14
CA MET A 178 19.00 -2.52 6.66
C MET A 178 18.01 -1.55 6.03
N ASN A 179 18.38 -0.29 5.88
CA ASN A 179 17.49 0.72 5.30
C ASN A 179 17.16 0.42 3.83
N PRO A 180 18.13 0.17 2.93
CA PRO A 180 17.81 -0.21 1.55
C PRO A 180 16.93 -1.46 1.45
N ILE A 181 17.24 -2.51 2.23
CA ILE A 181 16.44 -3.74 2.25
C ILE A 181 15.02 -3.46 2.76
N SER A 182 14.88 -2.67 3.82
CA SER A 182 13.57 -2.29 4.39
C SER A 182 12.72 -1.44 3.44
N LEU A 183 13.37 -0.69 2.54
CA LEU A 183 12.71 0.11 1.50
C LEU A 183 12.43 -0.70 0.22
N MET A 184 12.62 -2.01 0.25
CA MET A 184 12.46 -2.89 -0.92
C MET A 184 13.45 -2.58 -2.06
N ASP A 185 14.61 -2.03 -1.74
CA ASP A 185 15.69 -1.68 -2.67
C ASP A 185 16.93 -2.57 -2.52
N GLY A 186 16.76 -3.73 -1.90
CA GLY A 186 17.86 -4.69 -1.67
C GLY A 186 18.55 -5.15 -2.95
N ASP A 187 17.82 -5.22 -4.06
CA ASP A 187 18.37 -5.63 -5.35
C ASP A 187 19.35 -4.60 -5.94
N SER A 188 19.34 -3.36 -5.47
CA SER A 188 20.32 -2.34 -5.85
C SER A 188 21.68 -2.53 -5.16
N LEU A 189 21.74 -3.36 -4.11
CA LEU A 189 22.95 -3.59 -3.35
C LEU A 189 23.88 -4.58 -4.08
N PRO A 190 25.16 -4.25 -4.28
CA PRO A 190 26.13 -5.23 -4.80
C PRO A 190 26.42 -6.30 -3.75
N VAL A 191 26.84 -7.48 -4.20
CA VAL A 191 27.24 -8.58 -3.30
C VAL A 191 28.30 -8.13 -2.29
N SER A 192 29.19 -7.23 -2.67
CA SER A 192 30.21 -6.66 -1.79
C SER A 192 29.66 -5.86 -0.61
N ALA A 193 28.43 -5.39 -0.65
CA ALA A 193 27.80 -4.70 0.47
C ALA A 193 27.69 -5.61 1.71
N PHE A 194 27.63 -6.92 1.51
CA PHE A 194 27.49 -7.93 2.57
C PHE A 194 28.85 -8.44 3.12
N MET A 195 29.98 -7.93 2.63
CA MET A 195 31.32 -8.39 3.08
C MET A 195 31.59 -8.15 4.56
N GLY A 196 30.94 -7.15 5.16
CA GLY A 196 31.01 -6.90 6.61
C GLY A 196 30.25 -7.92 7.47
N ASN A 197 29.29 -8.63 6.86
CA ASN A 197 28.42 -9.59 7.53
C ASN A 197 28.25 -10.87 6.69
N PRO A 198 29.35 -11.57 6.32
CA PRO A 198 29.33 -12.65 5.35
C PRO A 198 28.60 -13.91 5.84
N ASP A 199 28.45 -14.06 7.14
CA ASP A 199 27.76 -15.17 7.81
C ASP A 199 26.29 -14.83 8.16
N GLY A 200 25.82 -13.64 7.79
CA GLY A 200 24.46 -13.17 8.10
C GLY A 200 24.27 -12.72 9.54
N GLN A 201 25.31 -12.58 10.34
CA GLN A 201 25.22 -12.00 11.67
C GLN A 201 25.12 -10.49 11.57
N PHE A 202 24.12 -9.92 12.24
CA PHE A 202 23.93 -8.47 12.32
C PHE A 202 24.54 -7.91 13.59
N GLU A 203 24.92 -6.63 13.54
CA GLU A 203 25.46 -5.91 14.68
C GLU A 203 24.46 -5.88 15.85
N HIS A 204 24.96 -6.07 17.06
CA HIS A 204 24.14 -6.01 18.27
C HIS A 204 23.46 -4.66 18.41
N GLY A 205 22.15 -4.69 18.72
CA GLY A 205 21.32 -3.50 18.85
C GLY A 205 20.71 -3.00 17.54
N ALA A 206 20.98 -3.63 16.40
CA ALA A 206 20.42 -3.24 15.10
C ALA A 206 18.88 -3.25 15.10
N ALA A 207 18.23 -4.16 15.84
CA ALA A 207 16.78 -4.23 15.95
C ALA A 207 16.12 -2.94 16.50
N ALA A 208 16.88 -2.10 17.23
CA ALA A 208 16.37 -0.82 17.71
C ALA A 208 16.02 0.15 16.58
N TYR A 209 16.60 -0.03 15.40
CA TYR A 209 16.38 0.81 14.21
C TYR A 209 15.29 0.24 13.29
N GLU A 210 14.84 -0.98 13.53
CA GLU A 210 13.77 -1.61 12.75
C GLU A 210 12.40 -1.08 13.16
N LYS A 211 12.05 0.11 12.69
CA LYS A 211 10.78 0.78 12.98
C LYS A 211 9.80 0.61 11.83
N ARG A 212 8.88 -0.33 11.93
CA ARG A 212 7.86 -0.57 10.89
C ARG A 212 6.87 0.59 10.78
N GLY A 213 6.47 1.24 11.89
CA GLY A 213 5.59 2.40 11.91
C GLY A 213 4.21 2.14 11.31
N THR A 214 3.72 0.91 11.40
CA THR A 214 2.39 0.52 10.87
C THR A 214 1.27 0.74 11.89
N ALA A 215 1.60 0.91 13.16
CA ALA A 215 0.63 1.21 14.21
C ALA A 215 0.39 2.72 14.29
N VAL A 216 -0.87 3.12 14.26
CA VAL A 216 -1.29 4.53 14.39
C VAL A 216 -1.00 5.05 15.81
N THR A 217 -1.19 4.20 16.80
CA THR A 217 -0.99 4.54 18.23
C THR A 217 -0.23 3.41 18.89
N VAL A 218 0.80 3.76 19.65
CA VAL A 218 1.59 2.83 20.46
C VAL A 218 1.62 3.30 21.91
N PRO A 219 1.64 2.37 22.90
CA PRO A 219 1.84 2.75 24.30
C PRO A 219 3.18 3.46 24.49
N THR A 220 3.19 4.49 25.31
CA THR A 220 4.41 5.13 25.82
C THR A 220 4.59 4.75 27.29
N TRP A 221 5.82 4.51 27.70
CA TRP A 221 6.18 4.17 29.07
C TRP A 221 6.75 5.39 29.79
#